data_cc5f36ea0c448e85f3f5e1760e22868e
#
_entry.id   cc5f36ea0c448e85f3f5e1760e22868e
#
_cell.length_a   1.000
_cell.length_b   1.000
_cell.length_c   1.000
_cell.angle_alpha   90.00
_cell.angle_beta   90.00
_cell.angle_gamma   90.00
#
_symmetry.space_group_name_H-M   'P 1'
#
loop_
_entity.id
_entity.type
_entity.pdbx_description
1 polymer ?
#
loop_
_entity_poly.entity_id
_entity_poly.type
_entity_poly.pdbx_seq_one_letter_code
_entity_poly.pdbx_strand_id
1 'polypeptide(L)'
;MFDVITVGSASVDVFVSSKSKSIELLKKNKKEEVCFPIGAKILLDYMHQDIGGGGTNSAVAFSRMGFKTAWIGKIGTDMNSRHVLDQIKDEKIKFLGKIKKGASTGFSVLIIGIEKDRTILAYKGINDYLKKSDINFNKLKTRWFYMGSMLGESFKTSEKIAQYAKKNKIPLAFNPSLYVAKKGFKKLSKILDACHLLVLNKEEAKEVAKSKSNNVDVLLKKLQSIVPLVVITDGKKGAFAYNGTEKYTLRVGRQKIVETTGAGDSFASGFLSGIILGLNIEDCLRMGYAEASSVIKYIGAKEKLLNKTQALKAIKSKNLCKISKKRI
;
A
#
# COMPACT_ATOMS: atom_id res chain seq x y z
N MET A 1 3.99 16.29 -17.81
CA MET A 1 2.86 15.58 -17.16
C MET A 1 3.38 14.25 -16.63
N PHE A 2 2.97 13.83 -15.43
CA PHE A 2 3.28 12.51 -14.86
C PHE A 2 2.25 11.47 -15.29
N ASP A 3 2.63 10.20 -15.29
CA ASP A 3 1.64 9.12 -15.45
C ASP A 3 0.92 8.87 -14.13
N VAL A 4 1.68 8.87 -13.01
CA VAL A 4 1.12 8.70 -11.66
C VAL A 4 1.78 9.67 -10.68
N ILE A 5 0.96 10.31 -9.85
CA ILE A 5 1.42 10.98 -8.63
C ILE A 5 0.93 10.18 -7.44
N THR A 6 1.84 9.63 -6.64
CA THR A 6 1.50 8.97 -5.38
C THR A 6 1.42 9.98 -4.24
N VAL A 7 0.46 9.79 -3.33
CA VAL A 7 0.27 10.59 -2.11
C VAL A 7 0.29 9.65 -0.92
N GLY A 8 1.24 9.81 -0.02
CA GLY A 8 1.35 8.88 1.11
C GLY A 8 2.62 9.09 1.93
N SER A 9 2.72 8.32 3.00
CA SER A 9 3.85 8.37 3.94
C SER A 9 5.14 7.83 3.33
N ALA A 10 6.26 8.25 3.95
CA ALA A 10 7.56 7.62 3.83
C ALA A 10 8.09 7.26 5.21
N SER A 11 8.83 6.19 5.31
CA SER A 11 9.55 5.78 6.52
C SER A 11 10.89 5.15 6.13
N VAL A 12 11.74 5.00 7.11
CA VAL A 12 12.82 4.01 7.05
C VAL A 12 12.38 2.84 7.91
N ASP A 13 12.36 1.67 7.32
CA ASP A 13 11.92 0.43 7.96
C ASP A 13 13.13 -0.46 8.23
N VAL A 14 13.33 -0.80 9.50
CA VAL A 14 14.42 -1.69 9.96
C VAL A 14 13.82 -3.04 10.32
N PHE A 15 14.13 -4.04 9.54
CA PHE A 15 13.74 -5.44 9.77
C PHE A 15 14.75 -6.07 10.69
N VAL A 16 14.30 -6.63 11.80
CA VAL A 16 15.15 -7.28 12.78
C VAL A 16 14.62 -8.66 13.13
N SER A 17 15.54 -9.60 13.38
CA SER A 17 15.20 -10.87 14.02
C SER A 17 16.21 -11.26 15.09
N SER A 18 15.77 -12.08 16.04
CA SER A 18 16.61 -12.62 17.09
C SER A 18 16.21 -14.06 17.38
N LYS A 19 17.22 -14.91 17.58
CA LYS A 19 17.09 -16.29 18.05
C LYS A 19 17.30 -16.40 19.56
N SER A 20 17.32 -15.28 20.27
CA SER A 20 17.52 -15.26 21.73
C SER A 20 16.42 -16.05 22.43
N LYS A 21 16.84 -16.96 23.32
CA LYS A 21 15.92 -17.71 24.19
C LYS A 21 15.21 -16.83 25.22
N SER A 22 15.64 -15.57 25.38
CA SER A 22 14.98 -14.59 26.26
C SER A 22 13.69 -14.03 25.70
N ILE A 23 13.39 -14.30 24.41
CA ILE A 23 12.12 -13.88 23.79
C ILE A 23 11.11 -15.00 24.00
N GLU A 24 10.03 -14.69 24.70
CA GLU A 24 8.97 -15.64 24.97
C GLU A 24 7.78 -15.44 24.05
N LEU A 25 7.20 -16.55 23.58
CA LEU A 25 5.95 -16.57 22.83
C LEU A 25 4.84 -17.04 23.75
N LEU A 26 3.92 -16.16 24.05
CA LEU A 26 2.73 -16.46 24.85
C LEU A 26 1.52 -16.67 23.95
N LYS A 27 0.77 -17.76 24.18
CA LYS A 27 -0.52 -18.02 23.53
C LYS A 27 -1.65 -17.68 24.50
N LYS A 28 -2.28 -16.53 24.33
CA LYS A 28 -3.38 -16.07 25.16
C LYS A 28 -4.62 -15.74 24.31
N ASN A 29 -5.75 -16.36 24.61
CA ASN A 29 -7.04 -16.08 23.94
C ASN A 29 -6.97 -16.15 22.40
N LYS A 30 -6.33 -17.18 21.84
CA LYS A 30 -6.10 -17.36 20.38
C LYS A 30 -5.24 -16.28 19.73
N LYS A 31 -4.55 -15.48 20.53
CA LYS A 31 -3.52 -14.53 20.05
C LYS A 31 -2.14 -15.01 20.45
N GLU A 32 -1.17 -14.78 19.59
CA GLU A 32 0.23 -14.99 19.88
C GLU A 32 0.85 -13.64 20.23
N GLU A 33 1.52 -13.58 21.37
CA GLU A 33 2.14 -12.37 21.90
C GLU A 33 3.65 -12.62 22.03
N VAL A 34 4.46 -11.63 21.66
CA VAL A 34 5.92 -11.66 21.83
C VAL A 34 6.26 -10.87 23.08
N CYS A 35 6.94 -11.50 24.03
CA CYS A 35 7.34 -10.90 25.29
C CYS A 35 8.86 -10.75 25.35
N PHE A 36 9.29 -9.57 25.79
CA PHE A 36 10.68 -9.24 26.05
C PHE A 36 10.89 -8.98 27.55
N PRO A 37 11.93 -9.58 28.18
CA PRO A 37 12.22 -9.28 29.59
C PRO A 37 12.61 -7.81 29.77
N ILE A 38 12.10 -7.18 30.81
CA ILE A 38 12.50 -5.82 31.18
C ILE A 38 13.98 -5.80 31.58
N GLY A 39 14.73 -4.84 31.07
CA GLY A 39 16.16 -4.68 31.36
C GLY A 39 17.08 -5.63 30.58
N ALA A 40 16.54 -6.54 29.77
CA ALA A 40 17.37 -7.46 28.98
C ALA A 40 18.04 -6.75 27.79
N LYS A 41 19.28 -7.14 27.51
CA LYS A 41 19.98 -6.82 26.26
C LYS A 41 19.85 -8.01 25.31
N ILE A 42 19.05 -7.84 24.26
CA ILE A 42 18.78 -8.90 23.28
C ILE A 42 19.63 -8.67 22.04
N LEU A 43 20.44 -9.65 21.69
CA LEU A 43 21.26 -9.61 20.47
C LEU A 43 20.40 -9.92 19.26
N LEU A 44 20.61 -9.17 18.18
CA LEU A 44 19.97 -9.40 16.89
C LEU A 44 20.85 -10.31 16.04
N ASP A 45 20.27 -11.32 15.43
CA ASP A 45 20.94 -12.21 14.47
C ASP A 45 20.83 -11.69 13.03
N TYR A 46 19.86 -10.82 12.78
CA TYR A 46 19.63 -10.25 11.47
C TYR A 46 19.12 -8.80 11.57
N MET A 47 19.64 -7.96 10.69
CA MET A 47 19.16 -6.60 10.48
C MET A 47 19.24 -6.27 9.00
N HIS A 48 18.16 -5.70 8.47
CA HIS A 48 18.09 -5.11 7.12
C HIS A 48 17.35 -3.79 7.18
N GLN A 49 17.82 -2.80 6.45
CA GLN A 49 17.21 -1.47 6.41
C GLN A 49 16.80 -1.14 4.98
N ASP A 50 15.59 -0.63 4.81
CA ASP A 50 15.07 -0.15 3.53
C ASP A 50 14.13 1.03 3.75
N ILE A 51 13.80 1.80 2.72
CA ILE A 51 12.71 2.77 2.84
C ILE A 51 11.38 2.04 2.82
N GLY A 52 10.42 2.59 3.57
CA GLY A 52 9.04 2.11 3.65
C GLY A 52 8.05 3.25 3.50
N GLY A 53 6.79 2.94 3.84
CA GLY A 53 5.66 3.85 3.73
C GLY A 53 4.90 3.70 2.41
N GLY A 54 3.56 3.67 2.50
CA GLY A 54 2.71 3.37 1.35
C GLY A 54 2.87 4.34 0.17
N GLY A 55 3.29 5.60 0.43
CA GLY A 55 3.54 6.58 -0.63
C GLY A 55 4.78 6.26 -1.45
N THR A 56 5.88 5.92 -0.79
CA THR A 56 7.16 5.57 -1.44
C THR A 56 7.15 4.16 -2.03
N ASN A 57 6.56 3.17 -1.33
CA ASN A 57 6.41 1.81 -1.84
C ASN A 57 5.69 1.79 -3.19
N SER A 58 4.54 2.48 -3.26
CA SER A 58 3.77 2.58 -4.48
C SER A 58 4.49 3.38 -5.57
N ALA A 59 5.19 4.47 -5.19
CA ALA A 59 5.96 5.26 -6.16
C ALA A 59 7.06 4.44 -6.82
N VAL A 60 7.79 3.63 -6.04
CA VAL A 60 8.82 2.72 -6.56
C VAL A 60 8.21 1.67 -7.50
N ALA A 61 7.07 1.06 -7.11
CA ALA A 61 6.39 0.09 -7.96
C ALA A 61 6.00 0.70 -9.32
N PHE A 62 5.41 1.89 -9.34
CA PHE A 62 5.06 2.57 -10.59
C PHE A 62 6.29 2.98 -11.40
N SER A 63 7.36 3.45 -10.76
CA SER A 63 8.58 3.81 -11.47
C SER A 63 9.24 2.62 -12.14
N ARG A 64 9.36 1.49 -11.45
CA ARG A 64 9.90 0.24 -12.01
C ARG A 64 9.04 -0.33 -13.14
N MET A 65 7.72 -0.07 -13.11
CA MET A 65 6.82 -0.35 -14.24
C MET A 65 7.03 0.57 -15.45
N GLY A 66 7.96 1.53 -15.37
CA GLY A 66 8.31 2.45 -16.45
C GLY A 66 7.42 3.68 -16.53
N PHE A 67 6.60 3.97 -15.53
CA PHE A 67 5.77 5.18 -15.50
C PHE A 67 6.57 6.39 -14.99
N LYS A 68 6.31 7.55 -15.60
CA LYS A 68 6.81 8.83 -15.10
C LYS A 68 6.09 9.17 -13.79
N THR A 69 6.78 8.92 -12.67
CA THR A 69 6.21 8.94 -11.32
C THR A 69 6.67 10.14 -10.51
N ALA A 70 5.77 10.68 -9.69
CA ALA A 70 6.10 11.62 -8.64
C ALA A 70 5.47 11.18 -7.31
N TRP A 71 6.05 11.65 -6.20
CA TRP A 71 5.57 11.39 -4.86
C TRP A 71 5.32 12.68 -4.08
N ILE A 72 4.17 12.73 -3.38
CA ILE A 72 3.79 13.77 -2.44
C ILE A 72 3.75 13.17 -1.04
N GLY A 73 4.59 13.68 -0.16
CA GLY A 73 4.66 13.34 1.24
C GLY A 73 5.38 14.42 2.02
N LYS A 74 5.64 14.20 3.30
CA LYS A 74 6.41 15.11 4.14
C LYS A 74 7.48 14.36 4.89
N ILE A 75 8.70 14.89 4.86
CA ILE A 75 9.88 14.33 5.51
C ILE A 75 10.62 15.39 6.32
N GLY A 76 11.47 14.95 7.20
CA GLY A 76 12.32 15.80 8.03
C GLY A 76 13.61 16.21 7.34
N THR A 77 14.62 16.54 8.17
CA THR A 77 16.03 16.81 7.74
C THR A 77 17.01 15.89 8.48
N ASP A 78 16.52 14.79 9.01
CA ASP A 78 17.31 13.75 9.67
C ASP A 78 18.01 12.82 8.66
N MET A 79 18.81 11.86 9.15
CA MET A 79 19.48 10.88 8.30
C MET A 79 18.49 10.02 7.51
N ASN A 80 17.36 9.68 8.11
CA ASN A 80 16.29 8.92 7.45
C ASN A 80 15.74 9.66 6.22
N SER A 81 15.61 10.99 6.29
CA SER A 81 15.15 11.79 5.14
C SER A 81 16.12 11.73 3.97
N ARG A 82 17.44 11.74 4.23
CA ARG A 82 18.45 11.58 3.19
C ARG A 82 18.33 10.24 2.52
N HIS A 83 18.24 9.16 3.31
CA HIS A 83 18.07 7.81 2.77
C HIS A 83 16.82 7.70 1.88
N VAL A 84 15.68 8.26 2.32
CA VAL A 84 14.46 8.32 1.50
C VAL A 84 14.68 9.10 0.20
N LEU A 85 15.28 10.29 0.27
CA LEU A 85 15.49 11.15 -0.90
C LEU A 85 16.45 10.53 -1.91
N ASP A 86 17.53 9.92 -1.45
CA ASP A 86 18.51 9.26 -2.31
C ASP A 86 17.87 8.10 -3.05
N GLN A 87 17.17 7.22 -2.34
CA GLN A 87 16.51 6.07 -2.97
C GLN A 87 15.43 6.46 -3.97
N ILE A 88 14.57 7.45 -3.68
CA ILE A 88 13.55 7.90 -4.66
C ILE A 88 14.19 8.57 -5.87
N LYS A 89 15.34 9.22 -5.71
CA LYS A 89 16.12 9.80 -6.81
C LYS A 89 16.68 8.70 -7.71
N ASP A 90 17.27 7.65 -7.12
CA ASP A 90 17.79 6.49 -7.87
C ASP A 90 16.67 5.77 -8.63
N GLU A 91 15.50 5.68 -8.04
CA GLU A 91 14.28 5.15 -8.69
C GLU A 91 13.62 6.16 -9.66
N LYS A 92 14.27 7.30 -9.97
CA LYS A 92 13.80 8.34 -10.91
C LYS A 92 12.42 8.92 -10.57
N ILE A 93 12.09 8.97 -9.28
CA ILE A 93 10.82 9.51 -8.77
C ILE A 93 11.00 11.00 -8.44
N LYS A 94 10.08 11.84 -8.92
CA LYS A 94 10.10 13.27 -8.59
C LYS A 94 9.45 13.53 -7.25
N PHE A 95 10.18 14.12 -6.31
CA PHE A 95 9.60 14.59 -5.05
C PHE A 95 8.82 15.91 -5.27
N LEU A 96 7.54 15.93 -4.91
CA LEU A 96 6.64 17.08 -4.98
C LEU A 96 6.08 17.48 -3.60
N GLY A 97 6.59 16.87 -2.53
CA GLY A 97 6.17 17.11 -1.17
C GLY A 97 6.98 18.21 -0.48
N LYS A 98 7.08 18.12 0.85
CA LYS A 98 7.73 19.12 1.70
C LYS A 98 8.79 18.52 2.61
N ILE A 99 9.93 19.18 2.68
CA ILE A 99 10.96 18.94 3.70
C ILE A 99 10.74 19.95 4.84
N LYS A 100 10.73 19.47 6.09
CA LYS A 100 10.58 20.32 7.28
C LYS A 100 11.87 20.27 8.10
N LYS A 101 12.54 21.42 8.20
CA LYS A 101 13.77 21.57 9.03
C LYS A 101 13.47 21.22 10.50
N GLY A 102 14.38 20.47 11.12
CA GLY A 102 14.32 20.07 12.52
C GLY A 102 13.25 19.03 12.86
N ALA A 103 12.58 18.43 11.86
CA ALA A 103 11.62 17.36 12.07
C ALA A 103 12.23 15.99 11.76
N SER A 104 11.66 14.94 12.35
CA SER A 104 12.04 13.55 12.10
C SER A 104 11.14 12.92 11.05
N THR A 105 11.74 12.18 10.13
CA THR A 105 11.08 11.33 9.14
C THR A 105 10.48 10.10 9.81
N GLY A 106 9.47 9.48 9.20
CA GLY A 106 8.89 8.22 9.69
C GLY A 106 9.94 7.12 9.84
N PHE A 107 9.75 6.27 10.83
CA PHE A 107 10.67 5.17 11.14
C PHE A 107 9.87 3.98 11.69
N SER A 108 10.25 2.77 11.31
CA SER A 108 9.62 1.56 11.82
C SER A 108 10.67 0.51 12.17
N VAL A 109 10.44 -0.23 13.25
CA VAL A 109 11.13 -1.48 13.55
C VAL A 109 10.17 -2.62 13.31
N LEU A 110 10.54 -3.54 12.41
CA LEU A 110 9.75 -4.72 12.07
C LEU A 110 10.45 -5.94 12.68
N ILE A 111 9.85 -6.49 13.71
CA ILE A 111 10.34 -7.70 14.37
C ILE A 111 9.79 -8.88 13.57
N ILE A 112 10.68 -9.61 12.89
CA ILE A 112 10.37 -10.72 11.98
C ILE A 112 10.98 -12.03 12.47
N GLY A 113 10.51 -13.15 11.92
CA GLY A 113 11.09 -14.47 12.21
C GLY A 113 10.67 -15.08 13.53
N ILE A 114 9.73 -14.45 14.25
CA ILE A 114 9.07 -15.02 15.41
C ILE A 114 7.71 -15.51 14.90
N GLU A 115 7.57 -16.83 14.73
CA GLU A 115 6.45 -17.44 14.01
C GLU A 115 6.37 -16.97 12.53
N LYS A 116 5.14 -16.94 11.95
CA LYS A 116 4.90 -16.66 10.53
C LYS A 116 4.46 -15.23 10.26
N ASP A 117 4.42 -14.38 11.28
CA ASP A 117 3.96 -12.99 11.17
C ASP A 117 5.00 -12.03 11.76
N ARG A 118 4.68 -10.76 11.79
CA ARG A 118 5.56 -9.69 12.23
C ARG A 118 4.87 -8.74 13.19
N THR A 119 5.66 -8.13 14.07
CA THR A 119 5.22 -6.97 14.86
C THR A 119 5.90 -5.72 14.34
N ILE A 120 5.14 -4.65 14.15
CA ILE A 120 5.64 -3.37 13.63
C ILE A 120 5.54 -2.30 14.71
N LEU A 121 6.67 -1.77 15.12
CA LEU A 121 6.76 -0.58 15.98
C LEU A 121 6.96 0.63 15.07
N ALA A 122 5.93 1.45 14.87
CA ALA A 122 5.93 2.51 13.88
C ALA A 122 5.90 3.90 14.53
N TYR A 123 6.92 4.70 14.23
CA TYR A 123 6.97 6.13 14.52
C TYR A 123 6.61 6.92 13.25
N LYS A 124 5.53 7.68 13.30
CA LYS A 124 5.03 8.41 12.11
C LYS A 124 5.84 9.65 11.78
N GLY A 125 6.52 10.24 12.77
CA GLY A 125 7.29 11.46 12.56
C GLY A 125 6.45 12.57 11.92
N ILE A 126 7.04 13.26 10.95
CA ILE A 126 6.40 14.39 10.27
C ILE A 126 5.34 13.98 9.23
N ASN A 127 5.16 12.68 8.96
CA ASN A 127 4.20 12.20 7.94
C ASN A 127 2.77 12.71 8.14
N ASP A 128 2.35 12.93 9.39
CA ASP A 128 0.97 13.31 9.72
C ASP A 128 0.71 14.82 9.65
N TYR A 129 1.72 15.62 9.26
CA TYR A 129 1.70 17.08 9.29
C TYR A 129 1.86 17.75 7.91
N LEU A 130 1.59 17.06 6.82
CA LEU A 130 1.56 17.65 5.48
C LEU A 130 0.37 18.60 5.38
N LYS A 131 0.62 19.90 5.16
CA LYS A 131 -0.40 20.94 5.00
C LYS A 131 -0.70 21.19 3.54
N LYS A 132 -1.91 21.70 3.22
CA LYS A 132 -2.26 22.13 1.86
C LYS A 132 -1.24 23.15 1.31
N SER A 133 -0.76 24.07 2.15
CA SER A 133 0.25 25.08 1.78
C SER A 133 1.63 24.50 1.44
N ASP A 134 1.91 23.26 1.80
CA ASP A 134 3.15 22.57 1.46
C ASP A 134 3.16 22.08 -0.02
N ILE A 135 2.00 22.15 -0.70
CA ILE A 135 1.80 21.56 -2.03
C ILE A 135 1.61 22.65 -3.08
N ASN A 136 2.37 22.59 -4.15
CA ASN A 136 2.14 23.42 -5.32
C ASN A 136 1.19 22.70 -6.31
N PHE A 137 -0.10 22.99 -6.23
CA PHE A 137 -1.13 22.38 -7.04
C PHE A 137 -0.93 22.60 -8.56
N ASN A 138 -0.25 23.67 -8.98
CA ASN A 138 0.04 23.92 -10.39
C ASN A 138 1.02 22.89 -10.99
N LYS A 139 1.79 22.19 -10.14
CA LYS A 139 2.71 21.12 -10.54
C LYS A 139 2.07 19.74 -10.59
N LEU A 140 0.80 19.59 -10.21
CA LEU A 140 0.11 18.30 -10.10
C LEU A 140 -0.55 17.87 -11.43
N LYS A 141 0.17 18.00 -12.55
CA LYS A 141 -0.29 17.52 -13.86
C LYS A 141 0.02 16.02 -13.99
N THR A 142 -1.01 15.18 -13.90
CA THR A 142 -0.86 13.70 -13.94
C THR A 142 -2.04 13.03 -14.63
N ARG A 143 -1.85 11.79 -15.08
CA ARG A 143 -2.93 10.93 -15.60
C ARG A 143 -3.72 10.26 -14.49
N TRP A 144 -3.07 9.93 -13.36
CA TRP A 144 -3.66 9.29 -12.20
C TRP A 144 -3.08 9.82 -10.89
N PHE A 145 -3.92 9.96 -9.88
CA PHE A 145 -3.47 9.99 -8.49
C PHE A 145 -3.59 8.59 -7.89
N TYR A 146 -2.56 8.17 -7.16
CA TYR A 146 -2.61 7.04 -6.25
C TYR A 146 -2.48 7.54 -4.82
N MET A 147 -3.50 7.30 -4.01
CA MET A 147 -3.54 7.78 -2.64
C MET A 147 -3.44 6.62 -1.66
N GLY A 148 -2.37 6.62 -0.87
CA GLY A 148 -2.20 5.76 0.29
C GLY A 148 -2.76 6.39 1.55
N SER A 149 -2.48 5.78 2.70
CA SER A 149 -2.92 6.27 3.99
C SER A 149 -2.13 7.46 4.49
N MET A 150 -2.85 8.46 4.95
CA MET A 150 -2.33 9.62 5.67
C MET A 150 -3.20 9.88 6.90
N LEU A 151 -2.61 10.37 8.00
CA LEU A 151 -3.32 10.69 9.24
C LEU A 151 -3.19 12.18 9.58
N GLY A 152 -3.81 12.61 10.66
CA GLY A 152 -3.67 13.96 11.17
C GLY A 152 -4.02 15.05 10.16
N GLU A 153 -3.17 16.07 10.05
CA GLU A 153 -3.30 17.17 9.10
C GLU A 153 -3.11 16.70 7.66
N SER A 154 -2.25 15.68 7.47
CA SER A 154 -2.02 15.08 6.16
C SER A 154 -3.25 14.39 5.58
N PHE A 155 -4.14 13.85 6.44
CA PHE A 155 -5.43 13.33 6.00
C PHE A 155 -6.32 14.45 5.42
N LYS A 156 -6.41 15.62 6.09
CA LYS A 156 -7.16 16.77 5.57
C LYS A 156 -6.58 17.27 4.25
N THR A 157 -5.27 17.20 4.10
CA THR A 157 -4.57 17.57 2.86
C THR A 157 -4.86 16.55 1.76
N SER A 158 -4.93 15.26 2.07
CA SER A 158 -5.37 14.23 1.12
C SER A 158 -6.79 14.47 0.61
N GLU A 159 -7.72 14.91 1.47
CA GLU A 159 -9.06 15.34 1.05
C GLU A 159 -9.01 16.51 0.04
N LYS A 160 -8.10 17.48 0.23
CA LYS A 160 -7.92 18.60 -0.71
C LYS A 160 -7.33 18.16 -2.04
N ILE A 161 -6.41 17.20 -2.04
CA ILE A 161 -5.87 16.61 -3.28
C ILE A 161 -6.97 15.83 -4.00
N ALA A 162 -7.81 15.07 -3.29
CA ALA A 162 -8.93 14.35 -3.87
C ALA A 162 -9.96 15.32 -4.50
N GLN A 163 -10.29 16.41 -3.81
CA GLN A 163 -11.17 17.46 -4.37
C GLN A 163 -10.56 18.12 -5.63
N TYR A 164 -9.23 18.34 -5.62
CA TYR A 164 -8.51 18.85 -6.81
C TYR A 164 -8.58 17.84 -7.96
N ALA A 165 -8.36 16.56 -7.70
CA ALA A 165 -8.45 15.50 -8.70
C ALA A 165 -9.86 15.47 -9.33
N LYS A 166 -10.92 15.48 -8.50
CA LYS A 166 -12.32 15.51 -8.96
C LYS A 166 -12.61 16.72 -9.83
N LYS A 167 -12.22 17.94 -9.38
CA LYS A 167 -12.42 19.19 -10.12
C LYS A 167 -11.76 19.18 -11.49
N ASN A 168 -10.58 18.57 -11.60
CA ASN A 168 -9.79 18.52 -12.83
C ASN A 168 -10.03 17.23 -13.63
N LYS A 169 -11.01 16.40 -13.25
CA LYS A 169 -11.35 15.13 -13.90
C LYS A 169 -10.15 14.17 -13.99
N ILE A 170 -9.27 14.20 -13.00
CA ILE A 170 -8.12 13.29 -12.90
C ILE A 170 -8.55 12.08 -12.08
N PRO A 171 -8.47 10.87 -12.61
CA PRO A 171 -8.85 9.67 -11.88
C PRO A 171 -7.94 9.43 -10.67
N LEU A 172 -8.55 8.89 -9.60
CA LEU A 172 -7.91 8.64 -8.33
C LEU A 172 -8.11 7.18 -7.91
N ALA A 173 -7.00 6.50 -7.57
CA ALA A 173 -6.99 5.22 -6.90
C ALA A 173 -6.72 5.44 -5.41
N PHE A 174 -7.45 4.74 -4.54
CA PHE A 174 -7.29 4.84 -3.09
C PHE A 174 -7.02 3.47 -2.47
N ASN A 175 -5.96 3.39 -1.69
CA ASN A 175 -5.58 2.21 -0.92
C ASN A 175 -5.35 2.60 0.56
N PRO A 176 -6.40 2.65 1.37
CA PRO A 176 -6.29 3.00 2.78
C PRO A 176 -5.76 1.83 3.60
N SER A 177 -4.93 2.12 4.61
CA SER A 177 -4.63 1.16 5.67
C SER A 177 -5.77 1.09 6.68
N LEU A 178 -5.72 0.09 7.57
CA LEU A 178 -6.73 -0.13 8.60
C LEU A 178 -7.01 1.12 9.46
N TYR A 179 -5.98 1.92 9.79
CA TYR A 179 -6.15 3.16 10.58
C TYR A 179 -7.05 4.19 9.89
N VAL A 180 -6.94 4.31 8.56
CA VAL A 180 -7.78 5.20 7.78
C VAL A 180 -9.13 4.55 7.50
N ALA A 181 -9.17 3.28 7.18
CA ALA A 181 -10.39 2.50 6.94
C ALA A 181 -11.37 2.56 8.13
N LYS A 182 -10.87 2.51 9.37
CA LYS A 182 -11.67 2.64 10.59
C LYS A 182 -12.48 3.94 10.70
N LYS A 183 -12.13 4.98 9.94
CA LYS A 183 -12.93 6.22 9.87
C LYS A 183 -14.31 5.98 9.22
N GLY A 184 -14.44 4.94 8.37
CA GLY A 184 -15.66 4.57 7.68
C GLY A 184 -16.06 5.55 6.56
N PHE A 185 -16.98 5.12 5.71
CA PHE A 185 -17.31 5.82 4.47
C PHE A 185 -17.76 7.28 4.67
N LYS A 186 -18.51 7.60 5.75
CA LYS A 186 -18.96 8.99 6.00
C LYS A 186 -17.79 9.96 6.16
N LYS A 187 -16.76 9.60 6.93
CA LYS A 187 -15.57 10.45 7.12
C LYS A 187 -14.61 10.39 5.94
N LEU A 188 -14.69 9.38 5.11
CA LEU A 188 -13.89 9.22 3.90
C LEU A 188 -14.58 9.79 2.65
N SER A 189 -15.81 10.32 2.76
CA SER A 189 -16.65 10.72 1.62
C SER A 189 -15.93 11.61 0.62
N LYS A 190 -15.21 12.64 1.06
CA LYS A 190 -14.50 13.56 0.16
C LYS A 190 -13.42 12.88 -0.70
N ILE A 191 -12.82 11.80 -0.19
CA ILE A 191 -11.84 11.00 -0.96
C ILE A 191 -12.59 10.01 -1.84
N LEU A 192 -13.59 9.30 -1.28
CA LEU A 192 -14.35 8.28 -2.00
C LEU A 192 -15.15 8.87 -3.17
N ASP A 193 -15.69 10.09 -3.04
CA ASP A 193 -16.39 10.81 -4.10
C ASP A 193 -15.50 11.15 -5.32
N ALA A 194 -14.18 11.20 -5.12
CA ALA A 194 -13.21 11.42 -6.20
C ALA A 194 -12.59 10.08 -6.67
N CYS A 195 -12.87 8.99 -5.99
CA CYS A 195 -12.22 7.71 -6.19
C CYS A 195 -12.82 6.96 -7.38
N HIS A 196 -11.96 6.45 -8.27
CA HIS A 196 -12.34 5.62 -9.41
C HIS A 196 -11.99 4.15 -9.16
N LEU A 197 -10.97 3.90 -8.35
CA LEU A 197 -10.50 2.59 -7.96
C LEU A 197 -10.24 2.54 -6.45
N LEU A 198 -10.92 1.66 -5.74
CA LEU A 198 -10.71 1.41 -4.31
C LEU A 198 -10.12 0.02 -4.12
N VAL A 199 -8.90 -0.05 -3.58
CA VAL A 199 -8.21 -1.33 -3.28
C VAL A 199 -8.06 -1.47 -1.78
N LEU A 200 -8.53 -2.58 -1.23
CA LEU A 200 -8.60 -2.83 0.21
C LEU A 200 -8.28 -4.30 0.50
N ASN A 201 -7.78 -4.59 1.69
CA ASN A 201 -7.94 -5.94 2.20
C ASN A 201 -9.35 -6.11 2.82
N LYS A 202 -9.72 -7.35 3.13
CA LYS A 202 -11.07 -7.67 3.62
C LYS A 202 -11.41 -6.97 4.94
N GLU A 203 -10.46 -6.83 5.86
CA GLU A 203 -10.70 -6.17 7.14
C GLU A 203 -10.88 -4.65 6.94
N GLU A 204 -10.07 -4.04 6.08
CA GLU A 204 -10.24 -2.65 5.68
C GLU A 204 -11.58 -2.42 4.99
N ALA A 205 -11.99 -3.35 4.12
CA ALA A 205 -13.29 -3.28 3.44
C ALA A 205 -14.46 -3.30 4.43
N LYS A 206 -14.39 -4.14 5.47
CA LYS A 206 -15.38 -4.16 6.57
C LYS A 206 -15.45 -2.83 7.30
N GLU A 207 -14.30 -2.26 7.60
CA GLU A 207 -14.21 -0.98 8.33
C GLU A 207 -14.72 0.20 7.49
N VAL A 208 -14.35 0.30 6.22
CA VAL A 208 -14.86 1.37 5.33
C VAL A 208 -16.36 1.22 5.14
N ALA A 209 -16.84 0.01 4.87
CA ALA A 209 -18.24 -0.28 4.67
C ALA A 209 -19.09 -0.21 5.97
N LYS A 210 -18.44 -0.10 7.16
CA LYS A 210 -19.13 -0.29 8.46
C LYS A 210 -20.03 -1.51 8.45
N SER A 211 -19.43 -2.66 8.11
CA SER A 211 -20.14 -3.93 7.97
C SER A 211 -19.46 -5.03 8.79
N LYS A 212 -20.27 -5.80 9.52
CA LYS A 212 -19.79 -6.99 10.23
C LYS A 212 -19.76 -8.24 9.34
N SER A 213 -20.23 -8.13 8.10
CA SER A 213 -20.28 -9.26 7.17
C SER A 213 -18.90 -9.79 6.82
N ASN A 214 -18.74 -11.09 6.82
CA ASN A 214 -17.56 -11.79 6.30
C ASN A 214 -17.74 -12.20 4.82
N ASN A 215 -18.92 -11.97 4.24
CA ASN A 215 -19.20 -12.25 2.84
C ASN A 215 -18.65 -11.12 1.96
N VAL A 216 -17.69 -11.47 1.09
CA VAL A 216 -17.01 -10.53 0.19
C VAL A 216 -18.00 -9.91 -0.81
N ASP A 217 -19.01 -10.63 -1.26
CA ASP A 217 -20.00 -10.12 -2.23
C ASP A 217 -20.83 -8.97 -1.62
N VAL A 218 -21.19 -9.09 -0.34
CA VAL A 218 -21.87 -8.02 0.41
C VAL A 218 -20.98 -6.78 0.53
N LEU A 219 -19.69 -6.97 0.83
CA LEU A 219 -18.74 -5.87 0.95
C LEU A 219 -18.51 -5.19 -0.40
N LEU A 220 -18.32 -5.97 -1.48
CA LEU A 220 -18.12 -5.46 -2.83
C LEU A 220 -19.30 -4.60 -3.29
N LYS A 221 -20.55 -5.12 -3.18
CA LYS A 221 -21.76 -4.38 -3.55
C LYS A 221 -21.90 -3.08 -2.78
N LYS A 222 -21.69 -3.12 -1.45
CA LYS A 222 -21.80 -1.95 -0.59
C LYS A 222 -20.76 -0.87 -0.90
N LEU A 223 -19.53 -1.25 -1.23
CA LEU A 223 -18.48 -0.30 -1.58
C LEU A 223 -18.61 0.20 -3.03
N GLN A 224 -19.06 -0.66 -3.94
CA GLN A 224 -19.24 -0.30 -5.34
C GLN A 224 -20.38 0.71 -5.54
N SER A 225 -21.40 0.73 -4.67
CA SER A 225 -22.41 1.80 -4.71
C SER A 225 -21.83 3.21 -4.46
N ILE A 226 -20.57 3.30 -4.05
CA ILE A 226 -19.85 4.56 -3.75
C ILE A 226 -18.71 4.80 -4.76
N VAL A 227 -17.98 3.73 -5.14
CA VAL A 227 -16.79 3.80 -6.00
C VAL A 227 -16.94 2.88 -7.21
N PRO A 228 -16.70 3.35 -8.44
CA PRO A 228 -16.97 2.59 -9.67
C PRO A 228 -16.31 1.21 -9.73
N LEU A 229 -15.07 1.09 -9.26
CA LEU A 229 -14.32 -0.18 -9.26
C LEU A 229 -13.75 -0.45 -7.87
N VAL A 230 -14.14 -1.58 -7.30
CA VAL A 230 -13.68 -2.04 -5.97
C VAL A 230 -12.91 -3.32 -6.10
N VAL A 231 -11.77 -3.40 -5.43
CA VAL A 231 -10.93 -4.60 -5.34
C VAL A 231 -10.70 -4.93 -3.88
N ILE A 232 -11.01 -6.17 -3.50
CA ILE A 232 -10.80 -6.69 -2.14
C ILE A 232 -9.81 -7.86 -2.20
N THR A 233 -8.69 -7.75 -1.47
CA THR A 233 -7.74 -8.84 -1.27
C THR A 233 -8.08 -9.61 0.01
N ASP A 234 -7.95 -10.94 0.00
CA ASP A 234 -8.22 -11.82 1.17
C ASP A 234 -7.08 -12.85 1.35
N GLY A 235 -5.83 -12.39 1.31
CA GLY A 235 -4.64 -13.20 1.52
C GLY A 235 -4.63 -14.48 0.68
N LYS A 236 -4.56 -15.64 1.33
CA LYS A 236 -4.55 -16.95 0.66
C LYS A 236 -5.81 -17.28 -0.14
N LYS A 237 -6.91 -16.56 0.08
CA LYS A 237 -8.15 -16.72 -0.68
C LYS A 237 -8.14 -15.95 -1.99
N GLY A 238 -7.11 -15.14 -2.22
CA GLY A 238 -6.89 -14.39 -3.45
C GLY A 238 -7.45 -12.98 -3.42
N ALA A 239 -8.06 -12.53 -4.52
CA ALA A 239 -8.60 -11.19 -4.68
C ALA A 239 -9.90 -11.20 -5.48
N PHE A 240 -10.71 -10.19 -5.25
CA PHE A 240 -12.01 -10.02 -5.87
C PHE A 240 -12.14 -8.60 -6.39
N ALA A 241 -12.55 -8.42 -7.65
CA ALA A 241 -12.85 -7.12 -8.22
C ALA A 241 -14.34 -7.07 -8.61
N TYR A 242 -14.96 -5.90 -8.47
CA TYR A 242 -16.35 -5.69 -8.88
C TYR A 242 -16.53 -4.28 -9.46
N ASN A 243 -17.11 -4.22 -10.67
CA ASN A 243 -17.31 -2.99 -11.44
C ASN A 243 -18.78 -2.54 -11.54
N GLY A 244 -19.64 -3.12 -10.71
CA GLY A 244 -21.09 -2.86 -10.74
C GLY A 244 -21.88 -3.84 -11.62
N THR A 245 -21.23 -4.58 -12.49
CA THR A 245 -21.88 -5.56 -13.37
C THR A 245 -21.32 -6.95 -13.17
N GLU A 246 -20.00 -7.08 -13.21
CA GLU A 246 -19.29 -8.35 -13.15
C GLU A 246 -18.36 -8.40 -11.94
N LYS A 247 -18.42 -9.51 -11.23
CA LYS A 247 -17.43 -9.89 -10.21
C LYS A 247 -16.37 -10.78 -10.82
N TYR A 248 -15.13 -10.40 -10.61
CA TYR A 248 -13.95 -11.16 -10.96
C TYR A 248 -13.36 -11.76 -9.69
N THR A 249 -13.05 -13.06 -9.74
CA THR A 249 -12.45 -13.79 -8.61
C THR A 249 -11.11 -14.35 -9.03
N LEU A 250 -10.04 -13.88 -8.42
CA LEU A 250 -8.69 -14.42 -8.58
C LEU A 250 -8.45 -15.41 -7.44
N ARG A 251 -8.10 -16.65 -7.77
CA ARG A 251 -7.69 -17.69 -6.83
C ARG A 251 -6.20 -17.93 -6.94
N VAL A 252 -5.53 -17.98 -5.81
CA VAL A 252 -4.07 -18.16 -5.73
C VAL A 252 -3.71 -19.60 -5.46
N GLY A 253 -2.59 -20.06 -6.04
CA GLY A 253 -1.97 -21.35 -5.70
C GLY A 253 -1.14 -21.25 -4.41
N ARG A 254 -0.55 -22.38 -4.00
CA ARG A 254 0.41 -22.42 -2.89
C ARG A 254 1.65 -21.61 -3.27
N GLN A 255 2.12 -20.76 -2.36
CA GLN A 255 3.33 -19.96 -2.52
C GLN A 255 4.22 -20.06 -1.29
N LYS A 256 5.52 -19.93 -1.51
CA LYS A 256 6.47 -19.71 -0.43
C LYS A 256 6.35 -18.24 0.00
N ILE A 257 5.99 -18.01 1.24
CA ILE A 257 5.89 -16.69 1.84
C ILE A 257 7.05 -16.58 2.84
N VAL A 258 7.85 -15.54 2.67
CA VAL A 258 8.95 -15.17 3.57
C VAL A 258 8.48 -14.03 4.47
N GLU A 259 7.92 -12.97 3.85
CA GLU A 259 7.45 -11.78 4.56
C GLU A 259 6.31 -11.12 3.75
N THR A 260 5.35 -10.48 4.42
CA THR A 260 4.14 -9.94 3.76
C THR A 260 4.07 -8.41 3.75
N THR A 261 5.10 -7.72 4.26
CA THR A 261 5.16 -6.24 4.21
C THR A 261 5.19 -5.77 2.75
N GLY A 262 4.37 -4.76 2.46
CA GLY A 262 4.26 -4.20 1.12
C GLY A 262 3.44 -5.03 0.12
N ALA A 263 2.96 -6.23 0.48
CA ALA A 263 2.13 -7.05 -0.43
C ALA A 263 0.87 -6.31 -0.90
N GLY A 264 0.22 -5.56 0.00
CA GLY A 264 -0.94 -4.74 -0.32
C GLY A 264 -0.60 -3.60 -1.27
N ASP A 265 0.47 -2.86 -0.98
CA ASP A 265 0.96 -1.75 -1.82
C ASP A 265 1.35 -2.27 -3.22
N SER A 266 2.06 -3.40 -3.28
CA SER A 266 2.49 -4.04 -4.53
C SER A 266 1.30 -4.51 -5.35
N PHE A 267 0.32 -5.18 -4.71
CA PHE A 267 -0.90 -5.61 -5.39
C PHE A 267 -1.67 -4.42 -5.96
N ALA A 268 -1.90 -3.37 -5.15
CA ALA A 268 -2.66 -2.20 -5.56
C ALA A 268 -1.95 -1.42 -6.69
N SER A 269 -0.63 -1.27 -6.60
CA SER A 269 0.18 -0.61 -7.63
C SER A 269 0.20 -1.42 -8.93
N GLY A 270 0.36 -2.75 -8.85
CA GLY A 270 0.31 -3.63 -10.00
C GLY A 270 -1.06 -3.60 -10.68
N PHE A 271 -2.15 -3.67 -9.90
CA PHE A 271 -3.50 -3.58 -10.44
C PHE A 271 -3.74 -2.25 -11.19
N LEU A 272 -3.40 -1.11 -10.56
CA LEU A 272 -3.51 0.20 -11.21
C LEU A 272 -2.59 0.32 -12.42
N SER A 273 -1.40 -0.27 -12.38
CA SER A 273 -0.49 -0.32 -13.53
C SER A 273 -1.15 -0.99 -14.74
N GLY A 274 -1.88 -2.08 -14.52
CA GLY A 274 -2.69 -2.72 -15.56
C GLY A 274 -3.75 -1.79 -16.13
N ILE A 275 -4.48 -1.06 -15.30
CA ILE A 275 -5.47 -0.05 -15.75
C ILE A 275 -4.79 1.03 -16.62
N ILE A 276 -3.64 1.58 -16.18
CA ILE A 276 -2.92 2.63 -16.92
C ILE A 276 -2.42 2.11 -18.27
N LEU A 277 -2.08 0.83 -18.36
CA LEU A 277 -1.67 0.15 -19.61
C LEU A 277 -2.86 -0.22 -20.51
N GLY A 278 -4.11 0.01 -20.07
CA GLY A 278 -5.33 -0.31 -20.84
C GLY A 278 -5.69 -1.79 -20.85
N LEU A 279 -5.21 -2.56 -19.86
CA LEU A 279 -5.53 -4.00 -19.74
C LEU A 279 -6.97 -4.18 -19.20
N ASN A 280 -7.57 -5.34 -19.51
CA ASN A 280 -8.83 -5.76 -18.91
C ASN A 280 -8.68 -6.07 -17.41
N ILE A 281 -9.79 -6.15 -16.67
CA ILE A 281 -9.78 -6.35 -15.21
C ILE A 281 -9.12 -7.68 -14.82
N GLU A 282 -9.25 -8.72 -15.62
CA GLU A 282 -8.62 -10.02 -15.36
C GLU A 282 -7.10 -9.90 -15.37
N ASP A 283 -6.55 -9.22 -16.37
CA ASP A 283 -5.10 -9.00 -16.49
C ASP A 283 -4.60 -7.98 -15.47
N CYS A 284 -5.41 -6.98 -15.07
CA CYS A 284 -5.10 -6.12 -13.93
C CYS A 284 -4.98 -6.92 -12.63
N LEU A 285 -5.90 -7.86 -12.38
CA LEU A 285 -5.82 -8.77 -11.22
C LEU A 285 -4.56 -9.65 -11.28
N ARG A 286 -4.23 -10.22 -12.47
CA ARG A 286 -2.99 -10.98 -12.65
C ARG A 286 -1.75 -10.15 -12.38
N MET A 287 -1.72 -8.90 -12.85
CA MET A 287 -0.60 -7.99 -12.65
C MET A 287 -0.42 -7.63 -11.16
N GLY A 288 -1.50 -7.27 -10.46
CA GLY A 288 -1.46 -7.05 -9.02
C GLY A 288 -0.97 -8.27 -8.24
N TYR A 289 -1.45 -9.46 -8.62
CA TYR A 289 -1.01 -10.70 -8.00
C TYR A 289 0.46 -11.04 -8.31
N ALA A 290 0.92 -10.81 -9.53
CA ALA A 290 2.32 -11.04 -9.92
C ALA A 290 3.26 -10.16 -9.10
N GLU A 291 2.95 -8.88 -8.94
CA GLU A 291 3.71 -7.93 -8.11
C GLU A 291 3.75 -8.37 -6.65
N ALA A 292 2.60 -8.63 -6.03
CA ALA A 292 2.54 -9.08 -4.65
C ALA A 292 3.29 -10.41 -4.45
N SER A 293 3.13 -11.35 -5.38
CA SER A 293 3.79 -12.66 -5.35
C SER A 293 5.30 -12.59 -5.50
N SER A 294 5.81 -11.57 -6.17
CA SER A 294 7.25 -11.34 -6.29
C SER A 294 7.83 -10.84 -4.97
N VAL A 295 7.17 -9.86 -4.35
CA VAL A 295 7.65 -9.20 -3.12
C VAL A 295 7.61 -10.14 -1.91
N ILE A 296 6.54 -10.89 -1.69
CA ILE A 296 6.37 -11.73 -0.48
C ILE A 296 7.39 -12.87 -0.32
N LYS A 297 8.23 -13.09 -1.31
CA LYS A 297 9.30 -14.09 -1.29
C LYS A 297 10.60 -13.59 -0.67
N TYR A 298 10.66 -12.30 -0.36
CA TYR A 298 11.85 -11.62 0.14
C TYR A 298 11.50 -10.75 1.36
N ILE A 299 12.51 -10.34 2.10
CA ILE A 299 12.37 -9.36 3.19
C ILE A 299 12.44 -7.97 2.57
N GLY A 300 11.48 -7.10 2.91
CA GLY A 300 11.39 -5.74 2.38
C GLY A 300 10.17 -5.52 1.49
N ALA A 301 9.60 -4.31 1.57
CA ALA A 301 8.33 -3.97 0.91
C ALA A 301 8.46 -3.76 -0.62
N LYS A 302 9.69 -3.65 -1.14
CA LYS A 302 9.98 -3.30 -2.53
C LYS A 302 10.99 -4.27 -3.18
N GLU A 303 11.49 -5.22 -2.40
CA GLU A 303 12.45 -6.20 -2.91
C GLU A 303 11.78 -7.01 -4.04
N LYS A 304 12.48 -7.12 -5.17
CA LYS A 304 11.99 -7.84 -6.35
C LYS A 304 10.62 -7.37 -6.91
N LEU A 305 10.26 -6.09 -6.75
CA LEU A 305 9.20 -5.52 -7.57
C LEU A 305 9.53 -5.71 -9.06
N LEU A 306 8.53 -6.04 -9.84
CA LEU A 306 8.70 -6.36 -11.26
C LEU A 306 8.87 -5.09 -12.10
N ASN A 307 9.66 -5.18 -13.17
CA ASN A 307 9.59 -4.18 -14.23
C ASN A 307 8.46 -4.53 -15.21
N LYS A 308 8.14 -3.59 -16.11
CA LYS A 308 7.05 -3.74 -17.10
C LYS A 308 7.15 -5.04 -17.90
N THR A 309 8.34 -5.38 -18.40
CA THR A 309 8.55 -6.59 -19.22
C THR A 309 8.29 -7.86 -18.41
N GLN A 310 8.81 -7.90 -17.17
CA GLN A 310 8.60 -9.03 -16.27
C GLN A 310 7.12 -9.19 -15.90
N ALA A 311 6.43 -8.09 -15.58
CA ALA A 311 5.00 -8.11 -15.23
C ALA A 311 4.15 -8.57 -16.42
N LEU A 312 4.37 -8.05 -17.62
CA LEU A 312 3.67 -8.46 -18.84
C LEU A 312 3.94 -9.94 -19.21
N LYS A 313 5.16 -10.44 -18.96
CA LYS A 313 5.46 -11.86 -19.12
C LYS A 313 4.72 -12.71 -18.09
N ALA A 314 4.70 -12.25 -16.82
CA ALA A 314 4.04 -12.98 -15.74
C ALA A 314 2.54 -13.16 -15.97
N ILE A 315 1.82 -12.13 -16.42
CA ILE A 315 0.36 -12.23 -16.66
C ILE A 315 -0.02 -13.18 -17.79
N LYS A 316 0.90 -13.46 -18.73
CA LYS A 316 0.70 -14.44 -19.81
C LYS A 316 0.83 -15.89 -19.33
N SER A 317 1.39 -16.13 -18.15
CA SER A 317 1.55 -17.48 -17.61
C SER A 317 0.21 -18.06 -17.16
N LYS A 318 -0.23 -19.14 -17.80
CA LYS A 318 -1.46 -19.87 -17.44
C LYS A 318 -1.45 -20.42 -16.01
N ASN A 319 -0.26 -20.64 -15.44
CA ASN A 319 -0.07 -21.22 -14.11
C ASN A 319 0.03 -20.18 -12.99
N LEU A 320 -0.01 -18.88 -13.33
CA LEU A 320 0.14 -17.81 -12.32
C LEU A 320 -1.01 -17.83 -11.30
N CYS A 321 -2.24 -17.88 -11.79
CA CYS A 321 -3.47 -17.90 -10.98
C CYS A 321 -4.67 -18.29 -11.85
N LYS A 322 -5.78 -18.67 -11.20
CA LYS A 322 -7.07 -18.92 -11.87
C LYS A 322 -7.99 -17.72 -11.68
N ILE A 323 -8.61 -17.26 -12.74
CA ILE A 323 -9.62 -16.18 -12.66
C ILE A 323 -10.94 -16.73 -13.19
N SER A 324 -12.02 -16.39 -12.50
CA SER A 324 -13.40 -16.61 -12.94
C SER A 324 -14.18 -15.30 -12.84
N LYS A 325 -15.15 -15.10 -13.72
CA LYS A 325 -16.06 -13.96 -13.66
C LYS A 325 -17.51 -14.42 -13.64
N LYS A 326 -18.36 -13.66 -12.97
CA LYS A 326 -19.81 -13.86 -12.93
C LYS A 326 -20.54 -12.53 -12.69
N ARG A 327 -21.77 -12.41 -13.13
CA ARG A 327 -22.67 -11.33 -12.73
C ARG A 327 -23.17 -11.57 -11.31
N ILE A 328 -23.26 -10.53 -10.48
CA ILE A 328 -23.77 -10.59 -9.10
C ILE A 328 -24.73 -9.44 -8.80
#